data_adb9ca481617c27c5e6352fdeec0509f
#
_entry.id   adb9ca481617c27c5e6352fdeec0509f
#
_cell.length_a   1.000
_cell.length_b   1.000
_cell.length_c   1.000
_cell.angle_alpha   90.00
_cell.angle_beta   90.00
_cell.angle_gamma   90.00
#
_symmetry.space_group_name_H-M   'P 1'
#
loop_
_entity.id
_entity.type
_entity.pdbx_description
1 polymer ?
#
loop_
_entity_poly.entity_id
_entity_poly.type
_entity_poly.pdbx_seq_one_letter_code
_entity_poly.pdbx_strand_id
1 'polypeptide(L)'
;VRQTLSDWNKEMPGTIHIDRIDKEKGLYPIINTDTVSENLLSLANEVLSNVSRWPDYHLKRVEQLMPLNSISKPRQVGQTGGLSGRLMSVGHFNLQDDQVLIIKAWPTDSTYQGIQLGNPWWQSLDYANRVSSLTLDQSKISSNGAIYYLLSTIDPGYYNWLDIEDFNRGVILMRYDGLKNASLDEHLYPSAQLININDLDKFLPSDEELISKDERMNQILNRRKHVQKRFNY
;
A
#
# COMPACT_ATOMS: atom_id res chain seq x y z
N VAL A 1 16.31 -8.35 -1.87
CA VAL A 1 16.11 -8.11 -0.43
C VAL A 1 15.12 -6.98 -0.27
N ARG A 2 14.21 -7.08 0.73
CA ARG A 2 13.23 -6.03 1.07
C ARG A 2 13.34 -5.74 2.55
N GLN A 3 13.19 -4.48 2.90
CA GLN A 3 13.07 -4.03 4.28
C GLN A 3 11.71 -3.34 4.42
N THR A 4 10.94 -3.70 5.44
CA THR A 4 9.67 -3.06 5.77
C THR A 4 9.83 -2.39 7.13
N LEU A 5 9.51 -1.11 7.21
CA LEU A 5 9.63 -0.31 8.41
C LEU A 5 8.22 0.11 8.86
N SER A 6 7.89 -0.13 10.13
CA SER A 6 6.60 0.22 10.73
C SER A 6 6.68 1.59 11.41
N ASP A 7 7.56 1.72 12.41
CA ASP A 7 7.82 3.00 13.09
C ASP A 7 8.98 3.74 12.41
N TRP A 8 8.66 4.63 11.50
CA TRP A 8 9.66 5.37 10.73
C TRP A 8 10.51 6.34 11.56
N ASN A 9 10.11 6.66 12.78
CA ASN A 9 10.86 7.53 13.66
C ASN A 9 11.94 6.78 14.43
N LYS A 10 11.75 5.48 14.69
CA LYS A 10 12.65 4.66 15.50
C LYS A 10 13.46 3.67 14.68
N GLU A 11 12.86 3.11 13.63
CA GLU A 11 13.50 2.09 12.80
C GLU A 11 14.45 2.71 11.79
N MET A 12 15.61 2.07 11.62
CA MET A 12 16.63 2.49 10.66
C MET A 12 16.76 1.43 9.56
N PRO A 13 16.79 1.83 8.28
CA PRO A 13 17.11 0.90 7.21
C PRO A 13 18.50 0.29 7.42
N GLY A 14 18.63 -1.02 7.26
CA GLY A 14 19.94 -1.69 7.26
C GLY A 14 20.68 -1.44 5.94
N THR A 15 22.01 -1.48 6.01
CA THR A 15 22.85 -1.44 4.81
C THR A 15 22.90 -2.81 4.17
N ILE A 16 22.75 -2.88 2.84
CA ILE A 16 22.80 -4.13 2.07
C ILE A 16 23.95 -4.05 1.10
N HIS A 17 24.84 -5.06 1.17
CA HIS A 17 25.92 -5.24 0.24
C HIS A 17 25.66 -6.54 -0.56
N ILE A 18 25.85 -6.48 -1.86
CA ILE A 18 25.70 -7.62 -2.76
C ILE A 18 27.00 -7.80 -3.53
N ASP A 19 27.66 -8.93 -3.31
CA ASP A 19 28.87 -9.31 -4.02
C ASP A 19 28.58 -10.47 -4.97
N ARG A 20 29.09 -10.34 -6.18
CA ARG A 20 29.10 -11.43 -7.15
C ARG A 20 30.21 -12.41 -6.80
N ILE A 21 29.86 -13.66 -6.52
CA ILE A 21 30.81 -14.68 -6.05
C ILE A 21 31.21 -15.70 -7.12
N ASP A 22 30.72 -15.57 -8.35
CA ASP A 22 31.12 -16.47 -9.48
C ASP A 22 32.55 -16.19 -9.94
N LYS A 23 33.07 -17.13 -10.72
CA LYS A 23 34.50 -17.13 -11.12
C LYS A 23 34.88 -16.02 -12.09
N GLU A 24 33.94 -15.40 -12.74
CA GLU A 24 34.15 -14.32 -13.73
C GLU A 24 34.20 -12.95 -13.07
N LYS A 25 35.17 -12.76 -12.18
CA LYS A 25 35.36 -11.45 -11.54
C LYS A 25 35.78 -10.39 -12.57
N GLY A 26 35.02 -9.31 -12.63
CA GLY A 26 35.44 -8.10 -13.33
C GLY A 26 35.19 -8.03 -14.82
N LEU A 27 34.51 -9.00 -15.41
CA LEU A 27 34.07 -8.87 -16.80
C LEU A 27 32.73 -8.12 -16.85
N TYR A 28 32.78 -6.87 -17.25
CA TYR A 28 31.59 -6.20 -17.75
C TYR A 28 31.13 -6.93 -19.02
N PRO A 29 29.83 -7.19 -19.19
CA PRO A 29 29.36 -7.77 -20.44
C PRO A 29 29.81 -6.86 -21.59
N ILE A 30 30.47 -7.48 -22.60
CA ILE A 30 30.85 -6.77 -23.82
C ILE A 30 29.54 -6.33 -24.48
N ILE A 31 29.30 -5.04 -24.45
CA ILE A 31 28.13 -4.44 -25.11
C ILE A 31 28.47 -4.38 -26.61
N ASN A 32 27.86 -5.24 -27.40
CA ASN A 32 27.92 -5.18 -28.86
C ASN A 32 26.53 -4.87 -29.43
N THR A 33 26.47 -4.50 -30.69
CA THR A 33 25.25 -4.08 -31.37
C THR A 33 24.16 -5.15 -31.33
N ASP A 34 24.53 -6.44 -31.46
CA ASP A 34 23.58 -7.54 -31.48
C ASP A 34 22.95 -7.73 -30.09
N THR A 35 23.78 -7.75 -29.05
CA THR A 35 23.31 -7.83 -27.66
C THR A 35 22.38 -6.64 -27.27
N VAL A 36 22.71 -5.43 -27.73
CA VAL A 36 21.86 -4.26 -27.51
C VAL A 36 20.53 -4.40 -28.24
N SER A 37 20.55 -4.86 -29.49
CA SER A 37 19.34 -5.09 -30.29
C SER A 37 18.43 -6.14 -29.65
N GLU A 38 18.98 -7.29 -29.24
CA GLU A 38 18.24 -8.34 -28.56
C GLU A 38 17.62 -7.85 -27.23
N ASN A 39 18.39 -7.12 -26.43
CA ASN A 39 17.91 -6.55 -25.16
C ASN A 39 16.81 -5.52 -25.36
N LEU A 40 16.91 -4.68 -26.40
CA LEU A 40 15.86 -3.71 -26.74
C LEU A 40 14.57 -4.41 -27.18
N LEU A 41 14.65 -5.45 -28.00
CA LEU A 41 13.50 -6.24 -28.40
C LEU A 41 12.86 -6.97 -27.21
N SER A 42 13.67 -7.54 -26.33
CA SER A 42 13.21 -8.18 -25.09
C SER A 42 12.50 -7.18 -24.20
N LEU A 43 13.10 -6.00 -24.00
CA LEU A 43 12.50 -4.91 -23.22
C LEU A 43 11.16 -4.44 -23.82
N ALA A 44 11.11 -4.25 -25.13
CA ALA A 44 9.87 -3.85 -25.82
C ALA A 44 8.74 -4.86 -25.58
N ASN A 45 9.03 -6.16 -25.69
CA ASN A 45 8.06 -7.22 -25.45
C ASN A 45 7.63 -7.27 -23.98
N GLU A 46 8.56 -7.06 -23.05
CA GLU A 46 8.24 -7.00 -21.62
C GLU A 46 7.35 -5.79 -21.29
N VAL A 47 7.65 -4.62 -21.82
CA VAL A 47 6.84 -3.40 -21.66
C VAL A 47 5.43 -3.63 -22.19
N LEU A 48 5.28 -4.13 -23.41
CA LEU A 48 3.97 -4.42 -24.00
C LEU A 48 3.17 -5.43 -23.17
N SER A 49 3.84 -6.50 -22.71
CA SER A 49 3.22 -7.50 -21.84
C SER A 49 2.76 -6.91 -20.50
N ASN A 50 3.53 -6.02 -19.88
CA ASN A 50 3.19 -5.43 -18.59
C ASN A 50 2.13 -4.33 -18.70
N VAL A 51 2.15 -3.52 -19.75
CA VAL A 51 1.15 -2.47 -19.99
C VAL A 51 -0.26 -3.07 -20.13
N SER A 52 -0.40 -4.20 -20.77
CA SER A 52 -1.70 -4.88 -20.91
C SER A 52 -2.04 -5.78 -19.71
N ARG A 53 -1.04 -6.45 -19.12
CA ARG A 53 -1.25 -7.45 -18.07
C ARG A 53 -1.92 -6.88 -16.82
N TRP A 54 -1.41 -5.77 -16.29
CA TRP A 54 -1.86 -5.24 -15.01
C TRP A 54 -3.24 -4.60 -15.06
N PRO A 55 -3.56 -3.73 -16.04
CA PRO A 55 -4.92 -3.25 -16.23
C PRO A 55 -5.91 -4.37 -16.50
N ASP A 56 -5.54 -5.35 -17.34
CA ASP A 56 -6.39 -6.51 -17.63
C ASP A 56 -6.60 -7.37 -16.37
N TYR A 57 -5.58 -7.56 -15.56
CA TYR A 57 -5.71 -8.26 -14.28
C TYR A 57 -6.64 -7.52 -13.33
N HIS A 58 -6.48 -6.19 -13.22
CA HIS A 58 -7.34 -5.37 -12.38
C HIS A 58 -8.80 -5.41 -12.86
N LEU A 59 -9.04 -5.07 -14.14
CA LEU A 59 -10.38 -4.96 -14.69
C LEU A 59 -11.09 -6.31 -14.82
N LYS A 60 -10.39 -7.36 -15.27
CA LYS A 60 -11.00 -8.66 -15.57
C LYS A 60 -11.02 -9.62 -14.39
N ARG A 61 -10.07 -9.54 -13.47
CA ARG A 61 -10.01 -10.46 -12.34
C ARG A 61 -10.42 -9.84 -11.02
N VAL A 62 -9.87 -8.67 -10.69
CA VAL A 62 -10.16 -8.05 -9.39
C VAL A 62 -11.60 -7.56 -9.37
N GLU A 63 -12.01 -6.80 -10.36
CA GLU A 63 -13.37 -6.26 -10.40
C GLU A 63 -14.47 -7.31 -10.65
N GLN A 64 -14.16 -8.38 -11.38
CA GLN A 64 -15.14 -9.45 -11.64
C GLN A 64 -15.26 -10.45 -10.48
N LEU A 65 -14.19 -10.64 -9.69
CA LEU A 65 -14.15 -11.62 -8.61
C LEU A 65 -14.45 -11.03 -7.23
N MET A 66 -14.39 -9.70 -7.11
CA MET A 66 -14.59 -8.99 -5.86
C MET A 66 -15.62 -7.88 -6.06
N PRO A 67 -16.56 -7.70 -5.11
CA PRO A 67 -17.46 -6.55 -5.15
C PRO A 67 -16.66 -5.24 -5.14
N LEU A 68 -17.13 -4.24 -5.90
CA LEU A 68 -16.58 -2.89 -5.87
C LEU A 68 -16.63 -2.30 -4.45
N ASN A 69 -15.65 -1.47 -4.12
CA ASN A 69 -15.57 -0.80 -2.82
C ASN A 69 -15.61 -1.78 -1.64
N SER A 70 -14.90 -2.90 -1.80
CA SER A 70 -14.78 -3.95 -0.79
C SER A 70 -13.32 -4.30 -0.52
N ILE A 71 -13.08 -5.10 0.53
CA ILE A 71 -11.77 -5.64 0.87
C ILE A 71 -11.90 -7.13 1.19
N SER A 72 -10.95 -7.94 0.71
CA SER A 72 -10.97 -9.40 0.92
C SER A 72 -10.58 -9.79 2.34
N LYS A 73 -10.98 -11.00 2.76
CA LYS A 73 -10.37 -11.66 3.91
C LYS A 73 -8.85 -11.79 3.71
N PRO A 74 -8.05 -11.72 4.79
CA PRO A 74 -6.61 -11.92 4.71
C PRO A 74 -6.26 -13.34 4.24
N ARG A 75 -5.28 -13.44 3.33
CA ARG A 75 -4.79 -14.72 2.81
C ARG A 75 -3.29 -14.69 2.58
N GLN A 76 -2.66 -15.85 2.63
CA GLN A 76 -1.24 -15.99 2.32
C GLN A 76 -0.97 -15.74 0.83
N VAL A 77 0.12 -15.02 0.54
CA VAL A 77 0.52 -14.65 -0.84
C VAL A 77 1.86 -15.25 -1.25
N GLY A 78 2.48 -16.08 -0.41
CA GLY A 78 3.82 -16.61 -0.62
C GLY A 78 3.98 -17.47 -1.88
N GLN A 79 2.92 -18.17 -2.32
CA GLN A 79 2.93 -19.04 -3.51
C GLN A 79 2.94 -18.26 -4.84
N THR A 80 2.64 -16.98 -4.83
CA THR A 80 2.56 -16.12 -6.03
C THR A 80 3.70 -15.11 -6.11
N GLY A 81 4.86 -15.42 -5.51
CA GLY A 81 6.04 -14.55 -5.49
C GLY A 81 6.02 -13.48 -4.38
N GLY A 82 5.08 -13.56 -3.45
CA GLY A 82 5.03 -12.71 -2.26
C GLY A 82 6.05 -13.15 -1.18
N LEU A 83 6.16 -12.35 -0.13
CA LEU A 83 6.98 -12.70 1.04
C LEU A 83 6.35 -13.89 1.77
N SER A 84 7.15 -14.91 2.07
CA SER A 84 6.70 -16.06 2.87
C SER A 84 6.22 -15.59 4.26
N GLY A 85 5.07 -16.13 4.69
CA GLY A 85 4.46 -15.76 5.98
C GLY A 85 3.70 -14.43 5.97
N ARG A 86 3.62 -13.72 4.83
CA ARG A 86 2.79 -12.53 4.68
C ARG A 86 1.34 -12.91 4.48
N LEU A 87 0.45 -12.32 5.29
CA LEU A 87 -0.96 -12.23 4.97
C LEU A 87 -1.26 -10.92 4.27
N MET A 88 -2.21 -10.94 3.33
CA MET A 88 -2.64 -9.76 2.61
C MET A 88 -4.14 -9.78 2.37
N SER A 89 -4.79 -8.67 2.66
CA SER A 89 -6.12 -8.33 2.18
C SER A 89 -5.99 -7.40 0.98
N VAL A 90 -6.75 -7.69 -0.07
CA VAL A 90 -6.78 -6.91 -1.30
C VAL A 90 -8.19 -6.38 -1.48
N GLY A 91 -8.29 -5.14 -1.85
CA GLY A 91 -9.53 -4.49 -2.24
C GLY A 91 -9.33 -3.65 -3.49
N HIS A 92 -10.41 -3.13 -4.01
CA HIS A 92 -10.38 -2.10 -5.02
C HIS A 92 -11.48 -1.09 -4.76
N PHE A 93 -11.23 0.14 -5.16
CA PHE A 93 -12.16 1.24 -5.00
C PHE A 93 -12.51 1.86 -6.33
N ASN A 94 -13.74 2.37 -6.40
CA ASN A 94 -14.22 3.25 -7.46
C ASN A 94 -15.16 4.26 -6.79
N LEU A 95 -14.67 5.48 -6.56
CA LEU A 95 -15.34 6.49 -5.74
C LEU A 95 -15.73 7.70 -6.58
N GLN A 96 -16.84 8.31 -6.21
CA GLN A 96 -17.23 9.65 -6.67
C GLN A 96 -16.67 10.70 -5.70
N ASP A 97 -16.64 11.97 -6.11
CA ASP A 97 -16.03 13.05 -5.33
C ASP A 97 -16.71 13.27 -3.96
N ASP A 98 -17.99 12.94 -3.84
CA ASP A 98 -18.76 13.05 -2.61
C ASP A 98 -18.77 11.76 -1.77
N GLN A 99 -17.96 10.76 -2.12
CA GLN A 99 -17.92 9.46 -1.46
C GLN A 99 -16.64 9.26 -0.65
N VAL A 100 -16.80 8.51 0.44
CA VAL A 100 -15.70 8.00 1.28
C VAL A 100 -15.86 6.49 1.41
N LEU A 101 -14.78 5.75 1.20
CA LEU A 101 -14.70 4.34 1.56
C LEU A 101 -14.02 4.20 2.91
N ILE A 102 -14.77 3.77 3.91
CA ILE A 102 -14.25 3.46 5.24
C ILE A 102 -13.69 2.04 5.22
N ILE A 103 -12.41 1.88 5.52
CA ILE A 103 -11.82 0.58 5.81
C ILE A 103 -11.63 0.48 7.31
N LYS A 104 -12.46 -0.32 7.96
CA LYS A 104 -12.31 -0.64 9.38
C LYS A 104 -11.37 -1.82 9.54
N ALA A 105 -10.36 -1.67 10.40
CA ALA A 105 -9.35 -2.68 10.69
C ALA A 105 -9.05 -2.72 12.19
N TRP A 106 -8.22 -3.66 12.61
CA TRP A 106 -7.84 -3.85 14.01
C TRP A 106 -6.32 -3.97 14.11
N PRO A 107 -5.72 -3.46 15.20
CA PRO A 107 -4.33 -3.75 15.51
C PRO A 107 -4.12 -5.26 15.68
N THR A 108 -3.00 -5.75 15.18
CA THR A 108 -2.62 -7.16 15.29
C THR A 108 -1.25 -7.31 15.96
N ASP A 109 -0.85 -8.53 16.26
CA ASP A 109 0.48 -8.85 16.80
C ASP A 109 1.57 -8.98 15.72
N SER A 110 1.26 -8.57 14.49
CA SER A 110 2.23 -8.57 13.39
C SER A 110 3.38 -7.58 13.65
N THR A 111 4.59 -7.92 13.23
CA THR A 111 5.74 -7.01 13.29
C THR A 111 5.61 -5.84 12.32
N TYR A 112 4.81 -6.00 11.28
CA TYR A 112 4.43 -4.94 10.35
C TYR A 112 2.97 -5.12 9.93
N GLN A 113 2.18 -4.09 10.13
CA GLN A 113 0.83 -3.95 9.59
C GLN A 113 0.74 -2.62 8.87
N GLY A 114 0.18 -2.62 7.67
CA GLY A 114 0.03 -1.38 6.92
C GLY A 114 -0.97 -1.50 5.79
N ILE A 115 -1.56 -0.35 5.46
CA ILE A 115 -2.45 -0.16 4.32
C ILE A 115 -1.77 0.75 3.29
N GLN A 116 -1.90 0.42 2.02
CA GLN A 116 -1.33 1.16 0.90
C GLN A 116 -2.31 1.20 -0.26
N LEU A 117 -2.41 2.34 -0.90
CA LEU A 117 -3.17 2.52 -2.12
C LEU A 117 -2.29 2.40 -3.36
N GLY A 118 -2.88 1.96 -4.45
CA GLY A 118 -2.25 1.89 -5.76
C GLY A 118 -3.25 2.21 -6.87
N ASN A 119 -2.72 2.52 -8.04
CA ASN A 119 -3.51 2.73 -9.25
C ASN A 119 -3.89 1.37 -9.91
N PRO A 120 -4.68 1.35 -11.01
CA PRO A 120 -5.03 0.12 -11.71
C PRO A 120 -3.84 -0.66 -12.29
N TRP A 121 -2.66 -0.06 -12.42
CA TRP A 121 -1.41 -0.75 -12.79
C TRP A 121 -0.68 -1.36 -11.59
N TRP A 122 -1.27 -1.31 -10.40
CA TRP A 122 -0.65 -1.78 -9.15
C TRP A 122 0.62 -1.01 -8.76
N GLN A 123 0.78 0.19 -9.30
CA GLN A 123 1.81 1.11 -8.87
C GLN A 123 1.34 1.84 -7.61
N SER A 124 2.25 2.04 -6.66
CA SER A 124 1.98 2.88 -5.50
C SER A 124 1.63 4.29 -5.92
N LEU A 125 0.63 4.89 -5.29
CA LEU A 125 0.35 6.31 -5.44
C LEU A 125 1.52 7.15 -4.88
N ASP A 126 1.49 8.46 -4.99
CA ASP A 126 2.58 9.35 -4.54
C ASP A 126 2.76 9.31 -3.01
N TYR A 127 3.36 8.22 -2.54
CA TYR A 127 3.61 7.99 -1.11
C TYR A 127 4.60 8.97 -0.49
N ALA A 128 5.31 9.77 -1.29
CA ALA A 128 6.25 10.76 -0.80
C ALA A 128 5.58 12.09 -0.43
N ASN A 129 4.64 12.54 -1.24
CA ASN A 129 4.02 13.86 -1.11
C ASN A 129 2.57 13.81 -0.66
N ARG A 130 1.96 12.63 -0.60
CA ARG A 130 0.56 12.42 -0.22
C ARG A 130 0.42 11.30 0.81
N VAL A 131 -0.64 11.32 1.59
CA VAL A 131 -0.92 10.27 2.58
C VAL A 131 -1.65 9.11 1.89
N SER A 132 -0.98 8.40 1.00
CA SER A 132 -1.54 7.27 0.26
C SER A 132 -1.25 5.89 0.90
N SER A 133 -0.64 5.89 2.08
CA SER A 133 -0.36 4.70 2.89
C SER A 133 -0.15 5.06 4.35
N LEU A 134 -0.50 4.16 5.26
CA LEU A 134 -0.23 4.26 6.69
C LEU A 134 0.21 2.90 7.23
N THR A 135 1.19 2.89 8.12
CA THR A 135 1.50 1.72 8.94
C THR A 135 0.68 1.76 10.24
N LEU A 136 0.68 0.68 11.01
CA LEU A 136 0.02 0.66 12.32
C LEU A 136 0.57 1.76 13.23
N ASP A 137 1.90 1.92 13.28
CA ASP A 137 2.56 2.95 14.11
C ASP A 137 2.28 4.39 13.65
N GLN A 138 1.83 4.57 12.43
CA GLN A 138 1.41 5.86 11.88
C GLN A 138 -0.10 6.11 12.00
N SER A 139 -0.85 5.12 12.47
CA SER A 139 -2.31 5.19 12.54
C SER A 139 -2.78 5.53 13.94
N LYS A 140 -3.95 6.13 14.04
CA LYS A 140 -4.66 6.34 15.31
C LYS A 140 -5.68 5.24 15.51
N ILE A 141 -5.73 4.75 16.74
CA ILE A 141 -6.65 3.71 17.18
C ILE A 141 -7.77 4.39 17.94
N SER A 142 -9.01 4.16 17.51
CA SER A 142 -10.20 4.71 18.16
C SER A 142 -10.44 4.07 19.54
N SER A 143 -11.26 4.69 20.38
CA SER A 143 -11.58 4.20 21.73
C SER A 143 -12.15 2.78 21.77
N ASN A 144 -12.82 2.36 20.71
CA ASN A 144 -13.34 0.99 20.56
C ASN A 144 -12.29 -0.04 20.13
N GLY A 145 -11.01 0.36 19.99
CA GLY A 145 -9.89 -0.48 19.60
C GLY A 145 -9.73 -0.70 18.09
N ALA A 146 -10.64 -0.17 17.26
CA ALA A 146 -10.55 -0.27 15.82
C ALA A 146 -9.71 0.88 15.21
N ILE A 147 -9.32 0.71 13.94
CA ILE A 147 -8.72 1.76 13.11
C ILE A 147 -9.68 2.00 11.95
N TYR A 148 -10.01 3.26 11.69
CA TYR A 148 -10.87 3.66 10.58
C TYR A 148 -10.03 4.42 9.55
N TYR A 149 -9.67 3.78 8.44
CA TYR A 149 -9.02 4.44 7.31
C TYR A 149 -10.07 4.99 6.37
N LEU A 150 -9.94 6.27 6.02
CA LEU A 150 -10.91 6.99 5.20
C LEU A 150 -10.30 7.28 3.83
N LEU A 151 -10.79 6.63 2.79
CA LEU A 151 -10.31 6.80 1.42
C LEU A 151 -11.22 7.78 0.69
N SER A 152 -10.69 8.91 0.23
CA SER A 152 -11.43 9.92 -0.53
C SER A 152 -10.49 10.88 -1.27
N THR A 153 -11.01 11.59 -2.27
CA THR A 153 -10.30 12.66 -2.97
C THR A 153 -10.13 13.90 -2.10
N ILE A 154 -11.16 14.21 -1.30
CA ILE A 154 -11.18 15.39 -0.42
C ILE A 154 -10.79 14.95 0.97
N ASP A 155 -9.83 15.65 1.61
CA ASP A 155 -9.46 15.43 3.00
C ASP A 155 -10.65 15.76 3.93
N PRO A 156 -11.21 14.74 4.62
CA PRO A 156 -12.36 14.96 5.49
C PRO A 156 -11.97 15.51 6.88
N GLY A 157 -10.68 15.80 7.12
CA GLY A 157 -10.19 16.36 8.38
C GLY A 157 -9.96 15.33 9.50
N TYR A 158 -9.93 14.04 9.20
CA TYR A 158 -9.63 12.96 10.15
C TYR A 158 -8.18 12.46 9.99
N TYR A 159 -7.60 11.99 11.10
CA TYR A 159 -6.16 11.63 11.13
C TYR A 159 -5.80 10.52 10.14
N ASN A 160 -6.59 9.45 10.09
CA ASN A 160 -6.31 8.26 9.26
C ASN A 160 -6.87 8.38 7.82
N TRP A 161 -6.92 9.58 7.27
CA TRP A 161 -7.28 9.77 5.86
C TRP A 161 -6.21 9.22 4.94
N LEU A 162 -6.65 8.57 3.86
CA LEU A 162 -5.82 8.10 2.76
C LEU A 162 -6.24 8.82 1.48
N ASP A 163 -5.32 9.61 0.95
CA ASP A 163 -5.48 10.38 -0.28
C ASP A 163 -5.46 9.43 -1.48
N ILE A 164 -6.57 9.36 -2.21
CA ILE A 164 -6.66 8.60 -3.46
C ILE A 164 -6.13 9.38 -4.67
N GLU A 165 -5.58 10.58 -4.43
CA GLU A 165 -5.16 11.53 -5.46
C GLU A 165 -6.34 11.88 -6.39
N ASP A 166 -6.07 12.07 -7.67
CA ASP A 166 -7.12 12.27 -8.67
C ASP A 166 -7.56 10.94 -9.33
N PHE A 167 -7.21 9.80 -8.68
CA PHE A 167 -7.60 8.48 -9.16
C PHE A 167 -8.90 8.03 -8.50
N ASN A 168 -10.01 8.18 -9.20
CA ASN A 168 -11.29 7.67 -8.71
C ASN A 168 -11.32 6.15 -8.58
N ARG A 169 -10.37 5.44 -9.20
CA ARG A 169 -10.28 3.97 -9.24
C ARG A 169 -8.87 3.50 -8.91
N GLY A 170 -8.78 2.49 -8.06
CA GLY A 170 -7.49 1.92 -7.68
C GLY A 170 -7.61 0.66 -6.83
N VAL A 171 -6.47 0.24 -6.28
CA VAL A 171 -6.35 -0.94 -5.42
C VAL A 171 -6.02 -0.56 -3.98
N ILE A 172 -6.48 -1.40 -3.07
CA ILE A 172 -6.19 -1.35 -1.64
C ILE A 172 -5.37 -2.59 -1.30
N LEU A 173 -4.22 -2.39 -0.69
CA LEU A 173 -3.34 -3.46 -0.24
C LEU A 173 -3.12 -3.31 1.27
N MET A 174 -3.67 -4.23 2.05
CA MET A 174 -3.41 -4.29 3.49
C MET A 174 -2.56 -5.52 3.79
N ARG A 175 -1.44 -5.32 4.48
CA ARG A 175 -0.42 -6.34 4.72
C ARG A 175 -0.21 -6.56 6.20
N TYR A 176 0.05 -7.83 6.55
CA TYR A 176 0.39 -8.28 7.88
C TYR A 176 1.61 -9.20 7.77
N ASP A 177 2.75 -8.76 8.29
CA ASP A 177 4.00 -9.52 8.25
C ASP A 177 4.41 -9.92 9.67
N GLY A 178 4.95 -11.11 9.82
CA GLY A 178 5.49 -11.58 11.10
C GLY A 178 4.44 -11.82 12.19
N LEU A 179 3.22 -12.24 11.81
CA LEU A 179 2.23 -12.72 12.76
C LEU A 179 2.74 -13.99 13.49
N LYS A 180 2.53 -14.06 14.80
CA LYS A 180 3.00 -15.19 15.63
C LYS A 180 2.47 -16.55 15.16
N ASN A 181 1.21 -16.59 14.75
CA ASN A 181 0.55 -17.83 14.34
C ASN A 181 0.38 -17.99 12.83
N ALA A 182 1.00 -17.12 12.02
CA ALA A 182 0.84 -17.08 10.56
C ALA A 182 -0.63 -17.06 10.07
N SER A 183 -1.55 -16.69 10.94
CA SER A 183 -2.99 -16.56 10.70
C SER A 183 -3.55 -15.37 11.47
N LEU A 184 -4.72 -14.92 11.07
CA LEU A 184 -5.44 -13.84 11.73
C LEU A 184 -6.83 -14.34 12.09
N ASP A 185 -7.29 -14.06 13.30
CA ASP A 185 -8.63 -14.42 13.75
C ASP A 185 -9.70 -13.65 12.96
N GLU A 186 -10.84 -14.28 12.69
CA GLU A 186 -11.88 -13.70 11.84
C GLU A 186 -12.44 -12.36 12.35
N HIS A 187 -12.48 -12.15 13.65
CA HIS A 187 -12.96 -10.90 14.23
C HIS A 187 -12.02 -9.69 13.98
N LEU A 188 -10.76 -9.97 13.58
CA LEU A 188 -9.76 -8.96 13.20
C LEU A 188 -9.71 -8.70 11.69
N TYR A 189 -10.55 -9.40 10.90
CA TYR A 189 -10.57 -9.18 9.46
C TYR A 189 -11.03 -7.75 9.12
N PRO A 190 -10.39 -7.11 8.15
CA PRO A 190 -10.82 -5.79 7.72
C PRO A 190 -12.19 -5.85 7.03
N SER A 191 -12.93 -4.78 7.14
CA SER A 191 -14.20 -4.58 6.43
C SER A 191 -14.21 -3.23 5.71
N ALA A 192 -15.06 -3.11 4.69
CA ALA A 192 -15.19 -1.90 3.89
C ALA A 192 -16.65 -1.44 3.87
N GLN A 193 -16.86 -0.11 3.93
CA GLN A 193 -18.18 0.50 3.84
C GLN A 193 -18.10 1.80 3.05
N LEU A 194 -18.87 1.87 1.97
CA LEU A 194 -19.00 3.08 1.14
C LEU A 194 -20.12 3.96 1.71
N ILE A 195 -19.82 5.25 1.89
CA ILE A 195 -20.78 6.24 2.39
C ILE A 195 -20.63 7.57 1.63
N ASN A 196 -21.58 8.49 1.82
CA ASN A 196 -21.41 9.89 1.44
C ASN A 196 -20.52 10.60 2.48
N ILE A 197 -19.62 11.49 2.05
CA ILE A 197 -18.68 12.20 2.92
C ILE A 197 -19.39 13.03 4.00
N ASN A 198 -20.58 13.53 3.72
CA ASN A 198 -21.38 14.31 4.67
C ASN A 198 -22.02 13.47 5.80
N ASP A 199 -21.96 12.16 5.68
CA ASP A 199 -22.53 11.22 6.66
C ASP A 199 -21.46 10.60 7.59
N LEU A 200 -20.19 11.01 7.50
CA LEU A 200 -19.07 10.45 8.26
C LEU A 200 -19.36 10.33 9.76
N ASP A 201 -19.92 11.38 10.37
CA ASP A 201 -20.24 11.42 11.80
C ASP A 201 -21.23 10.35 12.25
N LYS A 202 -21.99 9.75 11.31
CA LYS A 202 -22.94 8.67 11.61
C LYS A 202 -22.28 7.30 11.67
N PHE A 203 -21.10 7.16 11.08
CA PHE A 203 -20.41 5.88 10.89
C PHE A 203 -19.10 5.76 11.66
N LEU A 204 -18.55 6.89 12.11
CA LEU A 204 -17.34 6.93 12.93
C LEU A 204 -17.69 7.05 14.42
N PRO A 205 -16.81 6.56 15.31
CA PRO A 205 -16.90 6.90 16.73
C PRO A 205 -16.88 8.42 16.93
N SER A 206 -17.63 8.91 17.92
CA SER A 206 -17.73 10.35 18.21
C SER A 206 -16.40 10.98 18.68
N ASP A 207 -15.45 10.15 19.06
CA ASP A 207 -14.10 10.52 19.52
C ASP A 207 -13.02 10.21 18.48
N GLU A 208 -13.41 9.97 17.21
CA GLU A 208 -12.42 9.75 16.14
C GLU A 208 -11.52 10.97 15.97
N GLU A 209 -10.21 10.74 15.89
CA GLU A 209 -9.22 11.81 15.97
C GLU A 209 -9.24 12.69 14.72
N LEU A 210 -9.54 13.96 14.91
CA LEU A 210 -9.42 14.99 13.89
C LEU A 210 -7.97 15.43 13.73
N ILE A 211 -7.65 16.02 12.60
CA ILE A 211 -6.32 16.56 12.30
C ILE A 211 -6.44 18.00 11.79
N SER A 212 -5.59 18.87 12.31
CA SER A 212 -5.45 20.23 11.78
C SER A 212 -4.66 20.25 10.47
N LYS A 213 -4.77 21.35 9.71
CA LYS A 213 -3.99 21.54 8.48
C LYS A 213 -2.48 21.50 8.74
N ASP A 214 -2.01 22.05 9.85
CA ASP A 214 -0.60 22.08 10.22
C ASP A 214 -0.08 20.68 10.58
N GLU A 215 -0.86 19.89 11.29
CA GLU A 215 -0.54 18.50 11.59
C GLU A 215 -0.52 17.64 10.31
N ARG A 216 -1.49 17.84 9.40
CA ARG A 216 -1.48 17.18 8.09
C ARG A 216 -0.23 17.54 7.29
N MET A 217 0.16 18.80 7.26
CA MET A 217 1.40 19.23 6.63
C MET A 217 2.62 18.56 7.26
N ASN A 218 2.68 18.48 8.58
CA ASN A 218 3.76 17.78 9.30
C ASN A 218 3.78 16.28 8.98
N GLN A 219 2.63 15.64 8.85
CA GLN A 219 2.53 14.24 8.42
C GLN A 219 3.16 14.03 7.02
N ILE A 220 2.88 14.93 6.07
CA ILE A 220 3.47 14.91 4.73
C ILE A 220 4.98 15.19 4.78
N LEU A 221 5.43 16.19 5.53
CA LEU A 221 6.86 16.51 5.66
C LEU A 221 7.66 15.34 6.26
N ASN A 222 7.10 14.63 7.22
CA ASN A 222 7.72 13.43 7.79
C ASN A 222 7.85 12.33 6.74
N ARG A 223 6.83 12.11 5.90
CA ARG A 223 6.90 11.16 4.77
C ARG A 223 8.05 11.49 3.83
N ARG A 224 8.17 12.74 3.40
CA ARG A 224 9.27 13.21 2.52
C ARG A 224 10.63 12.92 3.13
N LYS A 225 10.84 13.26 4.39
CA LYS A 225 12.10 12.99 5.10
C LYS A 225 12.45 11.49 5.10
N HIS A 226 11.48 10.61 5.32
CA HIS A 226 11.72 9.17 5.33
C HIS A 226 11.97 8.59 3.95
N VAL A 227 11.31 9.11 2.93
CA VAL A 227 11.60 8.74 1.53
C VAL A 227 13.01 9.17 1.13
N GLN A 228 13.41 10.40 1.48
CA GLN A 228 14.78 10.89 1.24
C GLN A 228 15.82 10.01 1.93
N LYS A 229 15.65 9.67 3.20
CA LYS A 229 16.54 8.73 3.92
C LYS A 229 16.67 7.38 3.21
N ARG A 230 15.59 6.86 2.62
CA ARG A 230 15.61 5.58 1.90
C ARG A 230 16.52 5.61 0.69
N PHE A 231 16.63 6.74 0.03
CA PHE A 231 17.44 6.93 -1.17
C PHE A 231 18.77 7.63 -0.90
N ASN A 232 19.16 7.82 0.36
CA ASN A 232 20.41 8.46 0.79
C ASN A 232 20.56 9.90 0.28
N TYR A 233 19.48 10.67 0.25
CA TYR A 233 19.49 12.11 -0.05
C TYR A 233 19.46 12.94 1.24
#